data_b293d43ae20d9bad9a45aafcd336505b
#
_entry.id   b293d43ae20d9bad9a45aafcd336505b
#
_cell.length_a   1.000
_cell.length_b   1.000
_cell.length_c   1.000
_cell.angle_alpha   90.00
_cell.angle_beta   90.00
_cell.angle_gamma   90.00
#
_symmetry.space_group_name_H-M   'P 1'
#
loop_
_entity.id
_entity.type
_entity.pdbx_description
1 polymer ?
#
loop_
_entity_poly.entity_id
_entity_poly.type
_entity_poly.pdbx_seq_one_letter_code
_entity_poly.pdbx_strand_id
1 'polypeptide(L)'
;MMQFSPISFGKLSGTRYDFPLEGDVLPMHTHGENDTHISIVSKGSFKAHGDGWELTLVAGNVVDWPAHQAHEFVALEPNSRLVNIVKG
;
A
#
# COMPACT_ATOMS: atom_id res chain seq x y z
N MET A 1 13.50 4.05 -7.05
CA MET A 1 12.58 3.04 -7.60
C MET A 1 12.02 2.17 -6.49
N MET A 2 10.73 2.01 -6.45
CA MET A 2 10.06 1.18 -5.45
C MET A 2 10.54 -0.27 -5.53
N GLN A 3 10.76 -0.89 -4.37
CA GLN A 3 11.20 -2.28 -4.25
C GLN A 3 10.18 -3.03 -3.41
N PHE A 4 10.03 -4.33 -3.66
CA PHE A 4 9.07 -5.12 -2.89
C PHE A 4 9.66 -6.47 -2.51
N SER A 5 9.15 -7.03 -1.42
CA SER A 5 9.48 -8.39 -0.97
C SER A 5 8.28 -9.03 -0.29
N PRO A 6 8.08 -10.34 -0.49
CA PRO A 6 6.97 -11.05 0.15
C PRO A 6 7.23 -11.21 1.65
N ILE A 7 6.14 -11.22 2.42
CA ILE A 7 6.17 -11.52 3.85
C ILE A 7 5.05 -12.52 4.14
N SER A 8 5.22 -13.28 5.21
CA SER A 8 4.18 -14.21 5.64
C SER A 8 4.09 -14.25 7.17
N PHE A 9 2.87 -14.38 7.67
CA PHE A 9 2.58 -14.45 9.11
C PHE A 9 1.60 -15.59 9.33
N GLY A 10 2.09 -16.79 9.63
CA GLY A 10 1.18 -17.93 9.77
C GLY A 10 0.34 -18.15 8.52
N LYS A 11 -0.98 -17.93 8.63
CA LYS A 11 -1.92 -18.11 7.51
C LYS A 11 -2.10 -16.84 6.66
N LEU A 12 -1.51 -15.73 7.07
CA LEU A 12 -1.61 -14.48 6.34
C LEU A 12 -0.41 -14.31 5.43
N SER A 13 -0.62 -13.71 4.29
CA SER A 13 0.46 -13.34 3.38
C SER A 13 0.36 -11.87 3.03
N GLY A 14 1.49 -11.31 2.63
CA GLY A 14 1.52 -9.90 2.26
C GLY A 14 2.79 -9.54 1.52
N THR A 15 2.97 -8.24 1.33
CA THR A 15 4.13 -7.70 0.63
C THR A 15 4.58 -6.43 1.33
N ARG A 16 5.89 -6.33 1.55
CA ARG A 16 6.52 -5.09 2.01
C ARG A 16 6.98 -4.33 0.79
N TYR A 17 6.59 -3.07 0.71
CA TYR A 17 7.04 -2.15 -0.35
C TYR A 17 7.91 -1.07 0.26
N ASP A 18 9.13 -0.93 -0.24
CA ASP A 18 10.06 0.12 0.17
C ASP A 18 10.19 1.14 -0.96
N PHE A 19 10.05 2.41 -0.62
CA PHE A 19 10.08 3.53 -1.54
C PHE A 19 11.29 4.41 -1.17
N PRO A 20 12.48 4.12 -1.73
CA PRO A 20 13.70 4.85 -1.36
C PRO A 20 13.64 6.34 -1.66
N LEU A 21 12.94 6.72 -2.73
CA LEU A 21 12.92 8.10 -3.20
C LEU A 21 11.51 8.70 -3.10
N GLU A 22 11.46 9.99 -2.75
CA GLU A 22 10.21 10.74 -2.87
C GLU A 22 9.72 10.66 -4.31
N GLY A 23 8.42 10.44 -4.49
CA GLY A 23 7.83 10.28 -5.81
C GLY A 23 7.82 8.87 -6.36
N ASP A 24 8.45 7.92 -5.69
CA ASP A 24 8.36 6.51 -6.07
C ASP A 24 6.89 6.06 -6.00
N VAL A 25 6.50 5.20 -6.94
CA VAL A 25 5.09 4.83 -7.15
C VAL A 25 4.88 3.33 -7.05
N LEU A 26 3.82 2.93 -6.34
CA LEU A 26 3.19 1.63 -6.50
C LEU A 26 2.02 1.85 -7.44
N PRO A 27 2.09 1.32 -8.68
CA PRO A 27 1.11 1.65 -9.72
C PRO A 27 -0.32 1.25 -9.40
N MET A 28 -1.25 1.90 -10.08
CA MET A 28 -2.70 1.65 -9.94
C MET A 28 -3.02 0.17 -10.09
N HIS A 29 -3.78 -0.37 -9.14
CA HIS A 29 -4.18 -1.78 -9.15
C HIS A 29 -5.50 -1.97 -8.39
N THR A 30 -6.12 -3.14 -8.59
CA THR A 30 -7.34 -3.52 -7.90
C THR A 30 -7.17 -4.90 -7.28
N HIS A 31 -8.08 -5.26 -6.37
CA HIS A 31 -8.14 -6.57 -5.75
C HIS A 31 -9.52 -7.20 -5.99
N GLY A 32 -9.58 -8.53 -6.02
CA GLY A 32 -10.81 -9.27 -6.28
C GLY A 32 -11.77 -9.29 -5.09
N GLU A 33 -12.98 -9.80 -5.34
CA GLU A 33 -14.06 -9.84 -4.34
C GLU A 33 -13.72 -10.61 -3.07
N ASN A 34 -12.91 -11.65 -3.21
CA ASN A 34 -12.58 -12.54 -2.09
C ASN A 34 -11.31 -12.14 -1.36
N ASP A 35 -10.69 -11.04 -1.77
CA ASP A 35 -9.46 -10.57 -1.17
C ASP A 35 -9.73 -9.46 -0.16
N THR A 36 -9.42 -9.71 1.10
CA THR A 36 -9.33 -8.63 2.07
C THR A 36 -7.95 -8.03 1.91
N HIS A 37 -7.87 -6.74 1.69
CA HIS A 37 -6.61 -6.05 1.46
C HIS A 37 -6.47 -4.89 2.44
N ILE A 38 -5.42 -4.95 3.24
CA ILE A 38 -5.12 -3.93 4.25
C ILE A 38 -3.74 -3.36 3.94
N SER A 39 -3.65 -2.03 3.89
CA SER A 39 -2.39 -1.32 3.74
C SER A 39 -2.03 -0.63 5.03
N ILE A 40 -0.79 -0.80 5.47
CA ILE A 40 -0.25 -0.21 6.70
C ILE A 40 0.94 0.64 6.32
N VAL A 41 0.93 1.91 6.69
CA VAL A 41 2.10 2.77 6.53
C VAL A 41 2.99 2.55 7.74
N SER A 42 4.11 1.88 7.55
CA SER A 42 5.03 1.59 8.66
C SER A 42 6.10 2.66 8.82
N LYS A 43 6.34 3.47 7.79
CA LYS A 43 7.40 4.48 7.80
C LYS A 43 7.11 5.50 6.71
N GLY A 44 7.37 6.79 6.99
CA GLY A 44 7.20 7.85 6.01
C GLY A 44 5.76 8.25 5.77
N SER A 45 5.45 8.69 4.55
CA SER A 45 4.13 9.15 4.18
C SER A 45 3.83 8.90 2.70
N PHE A 46 2.54 8.80 2.38
CA PHE A 46 2.06 8.48 1.05
C PHE A 46 0.84 9.30 0.67
N LYS A 47 0.69 9.54 -0.62
CA LYS A 47 -0.56 9.93 -1.21
C LYS A 47 -1.15 8.67 -1.85
N ALA A 48 -2.34 8.28 -1.39
CA ALA A 48 -3.10 7.21 -2.03
C ALA A 48 -4.23 7.87 -2.82
N HIS A 49 -4.42 7.45 -4.05
CA HIS A 49 -5.47 8.03 -4.87
C HIS A 49 -6.06 7.01 -5.85
N GLY A 50 -7.25 7.33 -6.31
CA GLY A 50 -7.95 6.58 -7.33
C GLY A 50 -8.82 7.52 -8.13
N ASP A 51 -9.85 6.98 -8.78
CA ASP A 51 -10.76 7.78 -9.58
C ASP A 51 -11.65 8.64 -8.68
N GLY A 52 -11.44 9.95 -8.70
CA GLY A 52 -12.27 10.92 -7.96
C GLY A 52 -11.98 11.04 -6.47
N TRP A 53 -10.90 10.46 -5.96
CA TRP A 53 -10.57 10.55 -4.54
C TRP A 53 -9.06 10.54 -4.30
N GLU A 54 -8.69 11.05 -3.14
CA GLU A 54 -7.28 11.14 -2.74
C GLU A 54 -7.19 11.18 -1.21
N LEU A 55 -6.21 10.48 -0.65
CA LEU A 55 -5.92 10.43 0.79
C LEU A 55 -4.44 10.68 1.03
N THR A 56 -4.11 11.37 2.12
CA THR A 56 -2.74 11.44 2.62
C THR A 56 -2.62 10.50 3.80
N LEU A 57 -1.65 9.60 3.74
CA LEU A 57 -1.42 8.59 4.78
C LEU A 57 -0.04 8.80 5.37
N VAL A 58 0.05 8.68 6.70
CA VAL A 58 1.31 8.83 7.44
C VAL A 58 1.58 7.57 8.27
N ALA A 59 2.80 7.42 8.76
CA ALA A 59 3.20 6.28 9.57
C ALA A 59 2.20 6.03 10.70
N GLY A 60 1.77 4.78 10.84
CA GLY A 60 0.74 4.37 11.79
C GLY A 60 -0.66 4.25 11.22
N ASN A 61 -0.91 4.82 10.04
CA ASN A 61 -2.22 4.70 9.39
C ASN A 61 -2.42 3.30 8.80
N VAL A 62 -3.66 2.83 8.89
CA VAL A 62 -4.09 1.54 8.34
C VAL A 62 -5.32 1.79 7.48
N VAL A 63 -5.32 1.25 6.27
CA VAL A 63 -6.45 1.38 5.35
C VAL A 63 -6.93 0.01 4.95
N ASP A 64 -8.24 -0.21 5.07
CA ASP A 64 -8.92 -1.42 4.59
C ASP A 64 -9.58 -1.06 3.27
N TRP A 65 -9.16 -1.72 2.19
CA TRP A 65 -9.63 -1.38 0.84
C TRP A 65 -10.84 -2.20 0.44
N PRO A 66 -11.89 -1.55 -0.08
CA PRO A 66 -13.00 -2.28 -0.70
C PRO A 66 -12.53 -3.08 -1.91
N ALA A 67 -13.21 -4.19 -2.18
CA ALA A 67 -12.97 -4.97 -3.39
C ALA A 67 -13.19 -4.10 -4.63
N HIS A 68 -12.39 -4.35 -5.66
CA HIS A 68 -12.49 -3.67 -6.97
C HIS A 68 -12.22 -2.16 -6.97
N GLN A 69 -11.84 -1.57 -5.85
CA GLN A 69 -11.47 -0.16 -5.84
C GLN A 69 -10.02 0.01 -6.30
N ALA A 70 -9.83 0.60 -7.47
CA ALA A 70 -8.50 0.89 -7.98
C ALA A 70 -7.81 1.95 -7.13
N HIS A 71 -6.55 1.74 -6.81
CA HIS A 71 -5.77 2.70 -6.03
C HIS A 71 -4.29 2.66 -6.42
N GLU A 72 -3.63 3.80 -6.22
CA GLU A 72 -2.21 3.98 -6.47
C GLU A 72 -1.59 4.69 -5.28
N PHE A 73 -0.35 4.35 -4.94
CA PHE A 73 0.40 5.01 -3.87
C PHE A 73 1.60 5.75 -4.44
N VAL A 74 1.82 6.97 -3.97
CA VAL A 74 3.00 7.78 -4.29
C VAL A 74 3.68 8.18 -3.00
N ALA A 75 4.96 7.88 -2.87
CA ALA A 75 5.72 8.26 -1.68
C ALA A 75 5.90 9.79 -1.63
N LEU A 76 5.55 10.39 -0.49
CA LEU A 76 5.67 11.84 -0.28
C LEU A 76 7.01 12.23 0.32
N GLU A 77 7.79 11.25 0.81
CA GLU A 77 9.11 11.49 1.36
C GLU A 77 10.00 10.28 1.10
N PRO A 78 11.34 10.45 1.11
CA PRO A 78 12.24 9.34 0.89
C PRO A 78 12.17 8.31 2.02
N ASN A 79 12.55 7.08 1.71
CA ASN A 79 12.60 5.97 2.67
C ASN A 79 11.25 5.66 3.33
N SER A 80 10.17 5.77 2.56
CA SER A 80 8.84 5.38 3.02
C SER A 80 8.62 3.88 2.85
N ARG A 81 7.79 3.30 3.72
CA ARG A 81 7.48 1.87 3.68
C ARG A 81 6.00 1.61 3.85
N LEU A 82 5.47 0.76 2.98
CA LEU A 82 4.10 0.31 2.99
C LEU A 82 4.09 -1.20 3.17
N VAL A 83 3.23 -1.70 4.04
CA VAL A 83 3.01 -3.14 4.21
C VAL A 83 1.59 -3.45 3.81
N ASN A 84 1.43 -4.32 2.82
CA ASN A 84 0.11 -4.78 2.39
C ASN A 84 -0.09 -6.20 2.89
N ILE A 85 -1.25 -6.44 3.50
CA ILE A 85 -1.64 -7.77 3.97
C ILE A 85 -2.86 -8.19 3.19
N VAL A 86 -2.79 -9.36 2.58
CA VAL A 86 -3.88 -9.95 1.83
C VAL A 86 -4.33 -11.19 2.56
N LYS A 87 -5.62 -11.25 2.86
CA LYS A 87 -6.24 -12.41 3.46
C LYS A 87 -7.01 -13.14 2.36
N GLY A 88 -6.46 -14.25 1.96
CA GLY A 88 -7.10 -15.09 0.95
C GLY A 88 -8.12 -16.05 1.54
#